data_b40d2175ccceec65256c3fb74ebe66d1
#
_entry.id   b40d2175ccceec65256c3fb74ebe66d1
#
_cell.length_a   1.000
_cell.length_b   1.000
_cell.length_c   1.000
_cell.angle_alpha   90.00
_cell.angle_beta   90.00
_cell.angle_gamma   90.00
#
_symmetry.space_group_name_H-M   'P 1'
#
loop_
_entity.id
_entity.type
_entity.pdbx_description
1 polymer ?
#
loop_
_entity_poly.entity_id
_entity_poly.type
_entity_poly.pdbx_seq_one_letter_code
_entity_poly.pdbx_strand_id
1 'polypeptide(L)'
;MTKGDAFRLQRGDAQLTGRLHEQALNGPLRIEEHGRPQANLSYAGGLLHGLSQTFHPNGRLSAQLPYQNDRLEGVASFYSTEGQLLRSATYRKGLLQGEAVTYFPDGTVAERELYNNGVREGLLQRFHPNGKLALKAQYLNGQLLDPGQRYAEDGRPLNAAGKPVSRLKWWWTNGAEE
;
A
#
# COMPACT_ATOMS: atom_id res chain seq x y z
N MET A 1 33.61 15.32 0.51
CA MET A 1 32.65 14.35 1.06
C MET A 1 33.36 13.47 2.06
N THR A 2 33.22 13.72 3.34
CA THR A 2 33.81 12.90 4.42
C THR A 2 33.09 11.54 4.42
N LYS A 3 33.85 10.48 4.21
CA LYS A 3 33.37 9.10 4.21
C LYS A 3 33.03 8.75 5.66
N GLY A 4 31.77 8.60 6.00
CA GLY A 4 31.34 8.22 7.36
C GLY A 4 31.94 6.88 7.80
N ASP A 5 32.08 6.70 9.13
CA ASP A 5 32.69 5.50 9.73
C ASP A 5 31.74 4.32 9.60
N ALA A 6 32.22 3.23 9.00
CA ALA A 6 31.46 1.98 8.91
C ALA A 6 31.48 1.28 10.28
N PHE A 7 30.35 0.71 10.67
CA PHE A 7 30.24 -0.13 11.85
C PHE A 7 29.56 -1.46 11.56
N ARG A 8 29.87 -2.43 12.40
CA ARG A 8 29.19 -3.73 12.44
C ARG A 8 28.95 -4.08 13.91
N LEU A 9 27.69 -4.29 14.26
CA LEU A 9 27.27 -4.74 15.58
C LEU A 9 26.66 -6.13 15.46
N GLN A 10 26.97 -7.02 16.40
CA GLN A 10 26.38 -8.35 16.49
C GLN A 10 25.84 -8.56 17.89
N ARG A 11 24.58 -9.06 17.98
CA ARG A 11 23.94 -9.45 19.24
C ARG A 11 23.19 -10.75 19.02
N GLY A 12 23.76 -11.86 19.51
CA GLY A 12 23.26 -13.20 19.17
C GLY A 12 23.37 -13.42 17.67
N ASP A 13 22.27 -13.85 17.05
CA ASP A 13 22.16 -14.11 15.61
C ASP A 13 21.82 -12.87 14.77
N ALA A 14 21.53 -11.75 15.45
CA ALA A 14 21.25 -10.48 14.78
C ALA A 14 22.52 -9.69 14.49
N GLN A 15 22.62 -9.18 13.27
CA GLN A 15 23.74 -8.38 12.79
C GLN A 15 23.22 -7.08 12.17
N LEU A 16 23.84 -5.96 12.58
CA LEU A 16 23.60 -4.64 12.02
C LEU A 16 24.88 -4.15 11.36
N THR A 17 24.76 -3.69 10.12
CA THR A 17 25.87 -3.09 9.37
C THR A 17 25.42 -1.74 8.81
N GLY A 18 26.16 -0.70 9.09
CA GLY A 18 25.80 0.66 8.69
C GLY A 18 26.97 1.62 8.68
N ARG A 19 26.66 2.91 8.59
CA ARG A 19 27.64 4.01 8.66
C ARG A 19 27.16 5.09 9.60
N LEU A 20 28.10 5.69 10.29
CA LEU A 20 27.90 6.88 11.13
C LEU A 20 28.64 8.07 10.52
N HIS A 21 28.01 9.22 10.59
CA HIS A 21 28.61 10.51 10.31
C HIS A 21 28.25 11.44 11.49
N GLU A 22 29.25 12.01 12.14
CA GLU A 22 29.04 12.85 13.34
C GLU A 22 28.17 12.17 14.40
N GLN A 23 28.42 10.88 14.68
CA GLN A 23 27.70 10.02 15.62
C GLN A 23 26.22 9.71 15.25
N ALA A 24 25.75 10.16 14.08
CA ALA A 24 24.43 9.86 13.57
C ALA A 24 24.47 8.84 12.43
N LEU A 25 23.44 8.00 12.31
CA LEU A 25 23.28 7.09 11.17
C LEU A 25 23.19 7.89 9.87
N ASN A 26 23.97 7.50 8.87
CA ASN A 26 24.00 8.16 7.58
C ASN A 26 24.29 7.17 6.44
N GLY A 27 23.39 7.09 5.47
CA GLY A 27 23.37 6.06 4.43
C GLY A 27 22.63 4.80 4.83
N PRO A 28 22.90 3.66 4.16
CA PRO A 28 22.19 2.42 4.40
C PRO A 28 22.56 1.78 5.75
N LEU A 29 21.53 1.29 6.46
CA LEU A 29 21.64 0.36 7.58
C LEU A 29 21.02 -0.97 7.17
N ARG A 30 21.83 -2.03 7.20
CA ARG A 30 21.39 -3.39 6.93
C ARG A 30 21.21 -4.16 8.24
N ILE A 31 20.08 -4.80 8.38
CA ILE A 31 19.71 -5.66 9.51
C ILE A 31 19.53 -7.08 8.98
N GLU A 32 20.28 -8.00 9.55
CA GLU A 32 20.23 -9.46 9.24
C GLU A 32 20.01 -10.22 10.53
N GLU A 33 19.32 -11.35 10.44
CA GLU A 33 19.13 -12.32 11.51
C GLU A 33 19.30 -13.73 10.96
N HIS A 34 20.11 -14.57 11.61
CA HIS A 34 20.49 -15.90 11.11
C HIS A 34 21.02 -15.87 9.66
N GLY A 35 21.76 -14.80 9.30
CA GLY A 35 22.28 -14.58 7.95
C GLY A 35 21.21 -14.23 6.88
N ARG A 36 19.98 -13.95 7.29
CA ARG A 36 18.90 -13.57 6.38
C ARG A 36 18.58 -12.06 6.53
N PRO A 37 18.35 -11.34 5.44
CA PRO A 37 17.99 -9.94 5.51
C PRO A 37 16.62 -9.80 6.18
N GLN A 38 16.54 -8.87 7.14
CA GLN A 38 15.30 -8.45 7.80
C GLN A 38 14.87 -7.07 7.28
N ALA A 39 15.85 -6.14 7.17
CA ALA A 39 15.58 -4.80 6.67
C ALA A 39 16.84 -4.17 6.05
N ASN A 40 16.61 -3.32 5.05
CA ASN A 40 17.54 -2.32 4.54
C ASN A 40 16.90 -0.95 4.76
N LEU A 41 17.44 -0.18 5.67
CA LEU A 41 16.93 1.14 6.02
C LEU A 41 17.88 2.21 5.46
N SER A 42 17.33 3.33 5.05
CA SER A 42 18.13 4.47 4.56
C SER A 42 18.03 5.64 5.53
N TYR A 43 19.17 6.19 5.91
CA TYR A 43 19.28 7.27 6.88
C TYR A 43 20.01 8.49 6.33
N ALA A 44 19.60 9.67 6.79
CA ALA A 44 20.33 10.91 6.62
C ALA A 44 20.29 11.70 7.94
N GLY A 45 21.48 12.00 8.53
CA GLY A 45 21.58 12.74 9.79
C GLY A 45 20.82 12.10 10.96
N GLY A 46 20.78 10.76 11.04
CA GLY A 46 20.11 10.01 12.10
C GLY A 46 18.62 9.75 11.88
N LEU A 47 18.00 10.34 10.84
CA LEU A 47 16.60 10.18 10.51
C LEU A 47 16.43 9.23 9.31
N LEU A 48 15.35 8.43 9.28
CA LEU A 48 14.96 7.66 8.11
C LEU A 48 14.71 8.61 6.93
N HIS A 49 15.46 8.42 5.85
CA HIS A 49 15.40 9.25 4.66
C HIS A 49 15.75 8.45 3.41
N GLY A 50 14.88 8.42 2.42
CA GLY A 50 15.01 7.57 1.23
C GLY A 50 14.20 6.30 1.34
N LEU A 51 14.44 5.36 0.41
CA LEU A 51 13.71 4.10 0.34
C LEU A 51 14.23 3.11 1.38
N SER A 52 13.35 2.66 2.26
CA SER A 52 13.59 1.55 3.19
C SER A 52 12.85 0.30 2.71
N GLN A 53 13.43 -0.86 2.98
CA GLN A 53 12.89 -2.16 2.57
C GLN A 53 12.88 -3.10 3.77
N THR A 54 11.83 -3.90 3.90
CA THR A 54 11.75 -5.01 4.83
C THR A 54 11.54 -6.33 4.09
N PHE A 55 11.87 -7.44 4.72
CA PHE A 55 11.85 -8.75 4.08
C PHE A 55 11.06 -9.75 4.91
N HIS A 56 10.44 -10.69 4.22
CA HIS A 56 9.83 -11.87 4.83
C HIS A 56 10.91 -12.87 5.30
N PRO A 57 10.60 -13.82 6.21
CA PRO A 57 11.54 -14.83 6.66
C PRO A 57 12.13 -15.69 5.53
N ASN A 58 11.45 -15.78 4.38
CA ASN A 58 11.96 -16.47 3.18
C ASN A 58 12.94 -15.60 2.35
N GLY A 59 13.27 -14.38 2.81
CA GLY A 59 14.17 -13.43 2.16
C GLY A 59 13.55 -12.61 1.04
N ARG A 60 12.28 -12.82 0.71
CA ARG A 60 11.57 -11.99 -0.28
C ARG A 60 11.16 -10.67 0.32
N LEU A 61 11.08 -9.65 -0.51
CA LEU A 61 10.62 -8.30 -0.14
C LEU A 61 9.21 -8.36 0.46
N SER A 62 9.01 -7.77 1.65
CA SER A 62 7.70 -7.63 2.30
C SER A 62 7.14 -6.22 2.17
N ALA A 63 8.00 -5.18 2.23
CA ALA A 63 7.57 -3.81 1.98
C ALA A 63 8.67 -2.93 1.40
N GLN A 64 8.24 -1.92 0.64
CA GLN A 64 9.04 -0.76 0.22
C GLN A 64 8.40 0.50 0.78
N LEU A 65 9.16 1.24 1.55
CA LEU A 65 8.68 2.33 2.38
C LEU A 65 9.54 3.58 2.12
N PRO A 66 9.05 4.56 1.37
CA PRO A 66 9.75 5.82 1.15
C PRO A 66 9.61 6.71 2.38
N TYR A 67 10.75 7.15 2.93
CA TYR A 67 10.80 8.03 4.08
C TYR A 67 11.42 9.40 3.75
N GLN A 68 10.91 10.42 4.41
CA GLN A 68 11.52 11.74 4.48
C GLN A 68 11.46 12.22 5.94
N ASN A 69 12.63 12.32 6.59
CA ASN A 69 12.79 12.75 7.98
C ASN A 69 11.85 11.99 8.93
N ASP A 70 12.01 10.64 9.00
CA ASP A 70 11.24 9.68 9.80
C ASP A 70 9.74 9.56 9.44
N ARG A 71 9.28 10.23 8.39
CA ARG A 71 7.88 10.17 7.97
C ARG A 71 7.75 9.52 6.60
N LEU A 72 6.76 8.67 6.43
CA LEU A 72 6.43 8.15 5.11
C LEU A 72 6.05 9.30 4.17
N GLU A 73 6.70 9.33 3.00
CA GLU A 73 6.48 10.35 1.96
C GLU A 73 6.58 9.69 0.58
N GLY A 74 5.47 9.59 -0.16
CA GLY A 74 5.38 8.91 -1.44
C GLY A 74 4.61 7.60 -1.36
N VAL A 75 4.80 6.71 -2.34
CA VAL A 75 4.06 5.44 -2.45
C VAL A 75 4.79 4.33 -1.69
N ALA A 76 4.13 3.82 -0.65
CA ALA A 76 4.52 2.59 0.03
C ALA A 76 3.89 1.37 -0.66
N SER A 77 4.66 0.28 -0.79
CA SER A 77 4.22 -0.97 -1.43
C SER A 77 4.45 -2.14 -0.49
N PHE A 78 3.47 -3.05 -0.45
CA PHE A 78 3.46 -4.22 0.43
C PHE A 78 3.27 -5.49 -0.40
N TYR A 79 4.02 -6.54 -0.10
CA TYR A 79 4.12 -7.75 -0.89
C TYR A 79 3.81 -8.99 -0.06
N SER A 80 3.31 -10.04 -0.72
CA SER A 80 3.11 -11.36 -0.13
C SER A 80 4.44 -12.12 0.01
N THR A 81 4.40 -13.24 0.72
CA THR A 81 5.53 -14.19 0.82
C THR A 81 5.91 -14.80 -0.51
N GLU A 82 5.02 -14.79 -1.50
CA GLU A 82 5.26 -15.21 -2.89
C GLU A 82 5.85 -14.09 -3.75
N GLY A 83 5.88 -12.83 -3.24
CA GLY A 83 6.40 -11.63 -3.92
C GLY A 83 5.35 -10.88 -4.75
N GLN A 84 4.08 -11.20 -4.60
CA GLN A 84 2.98 -10.52 -5.27
C GLN A 84 2.67 -9.19 -4.56
N LEU A 85 2.41 -8.13 -5.31
CA LEU A 85 1.97 -6.85 -4.75
C LEU A 85 0.58 -7.01 -4.15
N LEU A 86 0.45 -6.81 -2.84
CA LEU A 86 -0.83 -6.88 -2.11
C LEU A 86 -1.51 -5.53 -2.00
N ARG A 87 -0.70 -4.49 -1.75
CA ARG A 87 -1.22 -3.13 -1.54
C ARG A 87 -0.17 -2.11 -1.94
N SER A 88 -0.62 -1.01 -2.54
CA SER A 88 0.11 0.24 -2.65
C SER A 88 -0.70 1.36 -2.01
N ALA A 89 -0.03 2.32 -1.36
CA ALA A 89 -0.72 3.44 -0.74
C ALA A 89 0.17 4.67 -0.74
N THR A 90 -0.41 5.82 -1.05
CA THR A 90 0.30 7.09 -1.08
C THR A 90 0.28 7.73 0.31
N TYR A 91 1.45 8.19 0.74
CA TYR A 91 1.63 8.87 2.02
C TYR A 91 2.20 10.26 1.81
N ARG A 92 1.78 11.18 2.68
CA ARG A 92 2.34 12.52 2.78
C ARG A 92 2.48 12.88 4.26
N LYS A 93 3.71 13.25 4.68
CA LYS A 93 4.03 13.58 6.08
C LYS A 93 3.61 12.49 7.08
N GLY A 94 3.69 11.21 6.67
CA GLY A 94 3.34 10.05 7.49
C GLY A 94 1.85 9.67 7.48
N LEU A 95 0.98 10.44 6.83
CA LEU A 95 -0.45 10.17 6.73
C LEU A 95 -0.81 9.67 5.33
N LEU A 96 -1.81 8.78 5.24
CA LEU A 96 -2.40 8.38 3.96
C LEU A 96 -2.96 9.62 3.25
N GLN A 97 -2.56 9.82 1.99
CA GLN A 97 -2.93 10.96 1.19
C GLN A 97 -3.06 10.56 -0.28
N GLY A 98 -4.25 10.69 -0.85
CA GLY A 98 -4.52 10.22 -2.20
C GLY A 98 -4.94 8.77 -2.24
N GLU A 99 -4.54 8.04 -3.27
CA GLU A 99 -5.02 6.69 -3.56
C GLU A 99 -4.31 5.61 -2.71
N ALA A 100 -5.09 4.63 -2.26
CA ALA A 100 -4.61 3.34 -1.78
C ALA A 100 -5.30 2.24 -2.59
N VAL A 101 -4.51 1.29 -3.10
CA VAL A 101 -4.96 0.20 -3.97
C VAL A 101 -4.59 -1.13 -3.34
N THR A 102 -5.57 -2.02 -3.23
CA THR A 102 -5.37 -3.43 -2.84
C THR A 102 -5.55 -4.31 -4.07
N TYR A 103 -4.75 -5.35 -4.18
CA TYR A 103 -4.70 -6.23 -5.33
C TYR A 103 -5.09 -7.65 -4.96
N PHE A 104 -5.69 -8.37 -5.89
CA PHE A 104 -5.84 -9.83 -5.85
C PHE A 104 -4.47 -10.51 -6.09
N PRO A 105 -4.33 -11.81 -5.75
CA PRO A 105 -3.09 -12.54 -5.98
C PRO A 105 -2.62 -12.60 -7.43
N ASP A 106 -3.52 -12.46 -8.40
CA ASP A 106 -3.20 -12.40 -9.83
C ASP A 106 -2.71 -11.02 -10.30
N GLY A 107 -2.67 -10.02 -9.38
CA GLY A 107 -2.27 -8.64 -9.67
C GLY A 107 -3.41 -7.75 -10.16
N THR A 108 -4.63 -8.27 -10.33
CA THR A 108 -5.80 -7.43 -10.64
C THR A 108 -6.22 -6.60 -9.42
N VAL A 109 -6.80 -5.42 -9.66
CA VAL A 109 -7.24 -4.53 -8.60
C VAL A 109 -8.45 -5.13 -7.88
N ALA A 110 -8.36 -5.26 -6.55
CA ALA A 110 -9.44 -5.69 -5.67
C ALA A 110 -10.20 -4.51 -5.06
N GLU A 111 -9.48 -3.46 -4.64
CA GLU A 111 -10.09 -2.28 -4.01
C GLU A 111 -9.27 -1.02 -4.31
N ARG A 112 -9.97 0.09 -4.51
CA ARG A 112 -9.40 1.44 -4.53
C ARG A 112 -10.10 2.31 -3.51
N GLU A 113 -9.32 3.02 -2.72
CA GLU A 113 -9.76 3.95 -1.70
C GLU A 113 -9.07 5.30 -1.88
N LEU A 114 -9.75 6.37 -1.53
CA LEU A 114 -9.17 7.70 -1.48
C LEU A 114 -9.06 8.17 -0.03
N TYR A 115 -7.94 8.81 0.28
CA TYR A 115 -7.63 9.33 1.60
C TYR A 115 -7.21 10.79 1.53
N ASN A 116 -7.60 11.54 2.55
CA ASN A 116 -7.16 12.90 2.79
C ASN A 116 -6.72 13.04 4.25
N ASN A 117 -5.42 13.32 4.48
CA ASN A 117 -4.82 13.43 5.81
C ASN A 117 -5.14 12.24 6.74
N GLY A 118 -5.04 11.01 6.23
CA GLY A 118 -5.28 9.77 6.98
C GLY A 118 -6.74 9.35 7.11
N VAL A 119 -7.67 10.17 6.63
CA VAL A 119 -9.11 9.92 6.71
C VAL A 119 -9.65 9.53 5.33
N ARG A 120 -10.55 8.52 5.27
CA ARG A 120 -11.21 8.17 4.00
C ARG A 120 -12.04 9.34 3.50
N GLU A 121 -11.77 9.73 2.26
CA GLU A 121 -12.40 10.89 1.62
C GLU A 121 -12.58 10.60 0.13
N GLY A 122 -13.82 10.62 -0.36
CA GLY A 122 -14.09 10.37 -1.77
C GLY A 122 -14.55 8.94 -2.06
N LEU A 123 -14.23 8.45 -3.25
CA LEU A 123 -14.77 7.22 -3.80
C LEU A 123 -14.05 5.97 -3.24
N LEU A 124 -14.84 5.00 -2.80
CA LEU A 124 -14.44 3.61 -2.60
C LEU A 124 -14.95 2.77 -3.77
N GLN A 125 -14.08 1.96 -4.36
CA GLN A 125 -14.43 0.98 -5.38
C GLN A 125 -13.87 -0.39 -4.99
N ARG A 126 -14.73 -1.41 -5.02
CA ARG A 126 -14.31 -2.82 -4.94
C ARG A 126 -14.60 -3.51 -6.26
N PHE A 127 -13.76 -4.46 -6.60
CA PHE A 127 -13.86 -5.19 -7.86
C PHE A 127 -14.02 -6.68 -7.60
N HIS A 128 -14.65 -7.36 -8.50
CA HIS A 128 -14.65 -8.83 -8.60
C HIS A 128 -13.29 -9.31 -9.17
N PRO A 129 -12.92 -10.60 -8.98
CA PRO A 129 -11.70 -11.13 -9.59
C PRO A 129 -11.65 -11.03 -11.12
N ASN A 130 -12.81 -10.92 -11.79
CA ASN A 130 -12.90 -10.68 -13.24
C ASN A 130 -12.67 -9.20 -13.64
N GLY A 131 -12.27 -8.34 -12.69
CA GLY A 131 -11.99 -6.92 -12.89
C GLY A 131 -13.21 -6.00 -12.98
N LYS A 132 -14.44 -6.55 -12.95
CA LYS A 132 -15.66 -5.74 -12.97
C LYS A 132 -15.96 -5.17 -11.58
N LEU A 133 -16.59 -4.00 -11.56
CA LEU A 133 -16.97 -3.32 -10.32
C LEU A 133 -17.93 -4.19 -9.50
N ALA A 134 -17.65 -4.37 -8.21
CA ALA A 134 -18.45 -5.10 -7.23
C ALA A 134 -19.19 -4.15 -6.28
N LEU A 135 -18.55 -3.02 -5.92
CA LEU A 135 -19.12 -1.99 -5.05
C LEU A 135 -18.56 -0.62 -5.42
N LYS A 136 -19.43 0.38 -5.42
CA LYS A 136 -19.08 1.79 -5.49
C LYS A 136 -19.76 2.52 -4.34
N ALA A 137 -18.99 3.16 -3.48
CA ALA A 137 -19.49 3.89 -2.32
C ALA A 137 -18.73 5.21 -2.15
N GLN A 138 -19.28 6.13 -1.40
CA GLN A 138 -18.73 7.45 -1.17
C GLN A 138 -18.47 7.70 0.31
N TYR A 139 -17.28 8.18 0.64
CA TYR A 139 -16.90 8.62 1.98
C TYR A 139 -16.72 10.14 2.03
N LEU A 140 -17.11 10.73 3.16
CA LEU A 140 -16.85 12.11 3.50
C LEU A 140 -16.41 12.18 4.96
N ASN A 141 -15.23 12.73 5.23
CA ASN A 141 -14.67 12.85 6.58
C ASN A 141 -14.66 11.51 7.35
N GLY A 142 -14.33 10.40 6.67
CA GLY A 142 -14.28 9.06 7.25
C GLY A 142 -15.64 8.38 7.43
N GLN A 143 -16.74 9.06 7.15
CA GLN A 143 -18.09 8.51 7.26
C GLN A 143 -18.60 8.05 5.89
N LEU A 144 -19.22 6.89 5.84
CA LEU A 144 -19.89 6.38 4.66
C LEU A 144 -21.18 7.19 4.44
N LEU A 145 -21.31 7.87 3.29
CA LEU A 145 -22.47 8.70 2.98
C LEU A 145 -23.72 7.89 2.63
N ASP A 146 -23.50 6.73 1.99
CA ASP A 146 -24.56 5.80 1.65
C ASP A 146 -24.00 4.36 1.67
N PRO A 147 -24.85 3.32 1.71
CA PRO A 147 -24.39 1.93 1.66
C PRO A 147 -23.71 1.55 0.34
N GLY A 148 -23.71 2.45 -0.65
CA GLY A 148 -23.11 2.26 -1.96
C GLY A 148 -23.92 1.38 -2.90
N GLN A 149 -23.61 1.46 -4.19
CA GLN A 149 -24.17 0.60 -5.22
C GLN A 149 -23.34 -0.67 -5.35
N ARG A 150 -23.97 -1.82 -5.17
CA ARG A 150 -23.38 -3.15 -5.39
C ARG A 150 -23.69 -3.66 -6.79
N TYR A 151 -22.78 -4.47 -7.33
CA TYR A 151 -22.86 -5.03 -8.67
C TYR A 151 -22.61 -6.55 -8.67
N ALA A 152 -23.26 -7.27 -9.55
CA ALA A 152 -22.99 -8.68 -9.81
C ALA A 152 -21.72 -8.85 -10.65
N GLU A 153 -21.19 -10.06 -10.73
CA GLU A 153 -20.00 -10.39 -11.54
C GLU A 153 -20.16 -10.12 -13.03
N ASP A 154 -21.39 -10.09 -13.52
CA ASP A 154 -21.69 -9.73 -14.92
C ASP A 154 -21.75 -8.20 -15.15
N GLY A 155 -21.61 -7.40 -14.06
CA GLY A 155 -21.58 -5.93 -14.07
C GLY A 155 -22.94 -5.28 -13.84
N ARG A 156 -24.04 -6.05 -13.73
CA ARG A 156 -25.38 -5.49 -13.47
C ARG A 156 -25.49 -5.00 -12.01
N PRO A 157 -26.11 -3.83 -11.76
CA PRO A 157 -26.36 -3.37 -10.41
C PRO A 157 -27.26 -4.33 -9.65
N LEU A 158 -27.02 -4.49 -8.36
CA LEU A 158 -27.89 -5.24 -7.47
C LEU A 158 -28.96 -4.30 -6.90
N ASN A 159 -30.19 -4.81 -6.79
CA ASN A 159 -31.27 -4.12 -6.10
C ASN A 159 -31.14 -4.26 -4.56
N ALA A 160 -32.05 -3.64 -3.80
CA ALA A 160 -32.05 -3.68 -2.35
C ALA A 160 -32.13 -5.12 -1.77
N ALA A 161 -32.70 -6.07 -2.49
CA ALA A 161 -32.75 -7.50 -2.13
C ALA A 161 -31.47 -8.27 -2.51
N GLY A 162 -30.44 -7.60 -3.05
CA GLY A 162 -29.18 -8.22 -3.49
C GLY A 162 -29.29 -9.02 -4.79
N LYS A 163 -30.38 -8.85 -5.55
CA LYS A 163 -30.58 -9.53 -6.83
C LYS A 163 -30.18 -8.62 -8.00
N PRO A 164 -29.54 -9.15 -9.06
CA PRO A 164 -29.20 -8.37 -10.24
C PRO A 164 -30.47 -7.81 -10.91
N VAL A 165 -30.41 -6.54 -11.29
CA VAL A 165 -31.46 -5.91 -12.11
C VAL A 165 -31.61 -6.67 -13.43
N SER A 166 -32.82 -6.80 -13.96
CA SER A 166 -33.04 -7.53 -15.21
C SER A 166 -32.22 -6.92 -16.35
N ARG A 167 -31.73 -7.76 -17.28
CA ARG A 167 -30.91 -7.31 -18.42
C ARG A 167 -31.63 -6.27 -19.26
N LEU A 168 -32.96 -6.42 -19.48
CA LEU A 168 -33.75 -5.47 -20.25
C LEU A 168 -33.79 -4.09 -19.57
N LYS A 169 -34.05 -4.04 -18.26
CA LYS A 169 -34.06 -2.78 -17.48
C LYS A 169 -32.68 -2.12 -17.45
N TRP A 170 -31.62 -2.89 -17.29
CA TRP A 170 -30.25 -2.38 -17.27
C TRP A 170 -29.83 -1.81 -18.64
N TRP A 171 -30.19 -2.49 -19.72
CA TRP A 171 -29.91 -2.03 -21.09
C TRP A 171 -30.64 -0.70 -21.40
N TRP A 172 -31.90 -0.55 -20.97
CA TRP A 172 -32.66 0.69 -21.14
C TRP A 172 -32.06 1.88 -20.38
N THR A 173 -31.41 1.67 -19.22
CA THR A 173 -30.82 2.74 -18.42
C THR A 173 -29.41 3.12 -18.85
N ASN A 174 -28.65 2.22 -19.46
CA ASN A 174 -27.24 2.45 -19.84
C ASN A 174 -26.97 2.38 -21.35
N GLY A 175 -27.91 1.93 -22.16
CA GLY A 175 -27.79 1.83 -23.62
C GLY A 175 -28.12 3.11 -24.39
N ALA A 176 -28.35 4.23 -23.71
CA ALA A 176 -28.67 5.52 -24.34
C ALA A 176 -27.48 6.51 -24.37
N GLU A 177 -26.28 6.07 -23.95
CA GLU A 177 -25.06 6.88 -23.92
C GLU A 177 -23.96 6.37 -24.87
N GLU A 178 -24.34 5.86 -26.07
CA GLU A 178 -23.39 5.70 -27.18
C GLU A 178 -23.81 6.57 -28.37
#